data_6878580cf4960b5a527cadaa9320de51
#
_entry.id   6878580cf4960b5a527cadaa9320de51
#
_cell.length_a   1.000
_cell.length_b   1.000
_cell.length_c   1.000
_cell.angle_alpha   90.00
_cell.angle_beta   90.00
_cell.angle_gamma   90.00
#
_symmetry.space_group_name_H-M   'P 1'
#
loop_
_entity.id
_entity.type
_entity.pdbx_description
1 polymer ?
#
loop_
_entity_poly.entity_id
_entity_poly.type
_entity_poly.pdbx_seq_one_letter_code
_entity_poly.pdbx_strand_id
1 'polypeptide(L)'
;KAKYTYGVLERQFANLFDKASRRSGITGEILLQLLEARLDNLVYRLGIAPTRRAARQLVSHKHITVNGEIVNIPSFHVQPGDVVAVREKSKSLELISDSVAANTVQRYPWLEFNKAELAGKMINVPTREDIPENIKEQLIVELYSK
;
A
#
# COMPACT_ATOMS: atom_id res chain seq x y z
N LYS A 1 4.30 10.86 -11.67
CA LYS A 1 4.49 11.31 -10.39
C LYS A 1 3.78 10.45 -9.34
N ALA A 2 3.77 10.92 -8.10
CA ALA A 2 3.28 10.08 -7.00
C ALA A 2 1.85 9.58 -7.18
N LYS A 3 0.91 10.44 -7.56
CA LYS A 3 -0.48 10.01 -7.70
C LYS A 3 -0.67 9.00 -8.84
N TYR A 4 0.11 9.12 -9.91
CA TYR A 4 0.05 8.15 -11.01
C TYR A 4 0.68 6.83 -10.60
N THR A 5 1.79 6.89 -9.88
CA THR A 5 2.46 5.69 -9.40
C THR A 5 1.54 4.89 -8.47
N TYR A 6 0.88 5.56 -7.52
CA TYR A 6 0.02 4.90 -6.54
C TYR A 6 -1.44 4.76 -7.01
N GLY A 7 -1.80 5.37 -8.13
CA GLY A 7 -3.14 5.29 -8.70
C GLY A 7 -4.21 5.98 -7.86
N VAL A 8 -3.84 7.08 -7.19
CA VAL A 8 -4.74 7.78 -6.26
C VAL A 8 -5.45 8.91 -6.99
N LEU A 9 -6.76 9.06 -6.72
CA LEU A 9 -7.56 10.13 -7.28
C LEU A 9 -7.10 11.49 -6.74
N GLU A 10 -7.27 12.55 -7.56
CA GLU A 10 -6.79 13.90 -7.24
C GLU A 10 -7.25 14.40 -5.88
N ARG A 11 -8.54 14.23 -5.56
CA ARG A 11 -9.08 14.69 -4.29
C ARG A 11 -8.45 13.93 -3.11
N GLN A 12 -8.30 12.61 -3.25
CA GLN A 12 -7.68 11.80 -2.21
C GLN A 12 -6.23 12.19 -2.02
N PHE A 13 -5.53 12.44 -3.12
CA PHE A 13 -4.14 12.86 -3.08
C PHE A 13 -3.99 14.21 -2.35
N ALA A 14 -4.83 15.18 -2.69
CA ALA A 14 -4.80 16.49 -2.05
C ALA A 14 -5.11 16.38 -0.54
N ASN A 15 -6.05 15.51 -0.16
CA ASN A 15 -6.37 15.28 1.24
C ASN A 15 -5.19 14.66 2.00
N LEU A 16 -4.49 13.72 1.38
CA LEU A 16 -3.30 13.12 1.98
C LEU A 16 -2.18 14.14 2.14
N PHE A 17 -2.00 15.01 1.15
CA PHE A 17 -1.01 16.07 1.23
C PHE A 17 -1.32 17.01 2.40
N ASP A 18 -2.58 17.42 2.52
CA ASP A 18 -3.01 18.29 3.61
C ASP A 18 -2.74 17.65 4.98
N LYS A 19 -3.06 16.36 5.10
CA LYS A 19 -2.81 15.61 6.32
C LYS A 19 -1.31 15.52 6.63
N ALA A 20 -0.49 15.28 5.60
CA ALA A 20 0.96 15.19 5.76
C ALA A 20 1.55 16.52 6.22
N SER A 21 1.06 17.64 5.68
CA SER A 21 1.59 18.96 6.00
C SER A 21 1.30 19.38 7.45
N ARG A 22 0.32 18.76 8.08
CA ARG A 22 -0.04 19.05 9.48
C ARG A 22 0.77 18.25 10.49
N ARG A 23 1.52 17.24 10.04
CA ARG A 23 2.34 16.43 10.93
C ARG A 23 3.73 17.01 11.04
N SER A 24 4.40 16.76 12.19
CA SER A 24 5.80 17.12 12.34
C SER A 24 6.67 16.23 11.45
N GLY A 25 7.69 16.81 10.86
CA GLY A 25 8.62 16.11 10.00
C GLY A 25 8.61 16.65 8.59
N ILE A 26 9.28 15.96 7.68
CA ILE A 26 9.40 16.35 6.28
C ILE A 26 8.12 15.97 5.54
N THR A 27 7.39 16.96 5.07
CA THR A 27 6.08 16.75 4.44
C THR A 27 6.11 15.73 3.30
N GLY A 28 7.11 15.82 2.41
CA GLY A 28 7.21 14.89 1.29
C GLY A 28 7.39 13.45 1.74
N GLU A 29 8.22 13.23 2.76
CA GLU A 29 8.44 11.88 3.30
C GLU A 29 7.16 11.35 3.96
N ILE A 30 6.50 12.20 4.75
CA ILE A 30 5.24 11.81 5.41
C ILE A 30 4.17 11.47 4.38
N LEU A 31 4.08 12.26 3.30
CA LEU A 31 3.14 11.99 2.22
C LEU A 31 3.38 10.61 1.62
N LEU A 32 4.64 10.27 1.33
CA LEU A 32 4.96 8.94 0.79
C LEU A 32 4.63 7.84 1.80
N GLN A 33 4.87 8.07 3.09
CA GLN A 33 4.52 7.10 4.13
C GLN A 33 3.01 6.87 4.19
N LEU A 34 2.21 7.94 4.04
CA LEU A 34 0.75 7.81 4.01
C LEU A 34 0.28 7.05 2.78
N LEU A 35 0.90 7.28 1.63
CA LEU A 35 0.59 6.53 0.41
C LEU A 35 0.95 5.07 0.55
N GLU A 36 2.09 4.77 1.16
CA GLU A 36 2.53 3.39 1.38
C GLU A 36 1.64 2.65 2.37
N ALA A 37 0.99 3.35 3.29
CA ALA A 37 0.12 2.74 4.28
C ALA A 37 -1.27 2.40 3.77
N ARG A 38 -1.60 2.73 2.52
CA ARG A 38 -2.89 2.38 1.93
C ARG A 38 -2.99 0.87 1.78
N LEU A 39 -4.17 0.32 2.04
CA LEU A 39 -4.39 -1.12 1.94
C LEU A 39 -4.13 -1.65 0.52
N ASP A 40 -4.59 -0.93 -0.51
CA ASP A 40 -4.35 -1.35 -1.89
C ASP A 40 -2.86 -1.41 -2.21
N ASN A 41 -2.09 -0.46 -1.71
CA ASN A 41 -0.65 -0.44 -1.91
C ASN A 41 0.03 -1.62 -1.22
N LEU A 42 -0.40 -1.96 0.00
CA LEU A 42 0.17 -3.10 0.74
C LEU A 42 -0.12 -4.43 0.05
N VAL A 43 -1.34 -4.60 -0.45
CA VAL A 43 -1.70 -5.81 -1.20
C VAL A 43 -0.78 -5.97 -2.42
N TYR A 44 -0.48 -4.88 -3.09
CA TYR A 44 0.46 -4.89 -4.21
C TYR A 44 1.89 -5.17 -3.74
N ARG A 45 2.38 -4.47 -2.72
CA ARG A 45 3.75 -4.63 -2.23
C ARG A 45 4.02 -6.04 -1.69
N LEU A 46 3.03 -6.64 -1.06
CA LEU A 46 3.15 -8.00 -0.55
C LEU A 46 3.14 -9.06 -1.68
N GLY A 47 2.83 -8.66 -2.89
CA GLY A 47 2.82 -9.57 -4.03
C GLY A 47 1.52 -10.34 -4.20
N ILE A 48 0.48 -10.01 -3.43
CA ILE A 48 -0.83 -10.67 -3.54
C ILE A 48 -1.47 -10.32 -4.87
N ALA A 49 -1.24 -9.11 -5.37
CA ALA A 49 -1.72 -8.68 -6.69
C ALA A 49 -0.54 -8.19 -7.53
N PRO A 50 -0.59 -8.40 -8.87
CA PRO A 50 0.53 -8.05 -9.74
C PRO A 50 0.66 -6.54 -10.01
N THR A 51 -0.41 -5.78 -9.81
CA THR A 51 -0.42 -4.33 -10.02
C THR A 51 -1.23 -3.66 -8.93
N ARG A 52 -1.04 -2.35 -8.75
CA ARG A 52 -1.86 -1.59 -7.79
C ARG A 52 -3.32 -1.55 -8.20
N ARG A 53 -3.59 -1.56 -9.51
CA ARG A 53 -4.96 -1.60 -10.02
C ARG A 53 -5.65 -2.90 -9.65
N ALA A 54 -4.96 -4.02 -9.84
CA ALA A 54 -5.48 -5.34 -9.46
C ALA A 54 -5.66 -5.43 -7.94
N ALA A 55 -4.71 -4.86 -7.18
CA ALA A 55 -4.80 -4.83 -5.73
C ALA A 55 -6.05 -4.08 -5.27
N ARG A 56 -6.32 -2.93 -5.88
CA ARG A 56 -7.51 -2.14 -5.56
C ARG A 56 -8.79 -2.93 -5.83
N GLN A 57 -8.83 -3.67 -6.94
CA GLN A 57 -9.98 -4.50 -7.27
C GLN A 57 -10.17 -5.62 -6.25
N LEU A 58 -9.08 -6.28 -5.84
CA LEU A 58 -9.16 -7.33 -4.84
C LEU A 58 -9.73 -6.80 -3.52
N VAL A 59 -9.28 -5.63 -3.09
CA VAL A 59 -9.80 -5.01 -1.87
C VAL A 59 -11.27 -4.66 -2.03
N SER A 60 -11.63 -3.98 -3.12
CA SER A 60 -13.02 -3.57 -3.36
C SER A 60 -13.98 -4.74 -3.46
N HIS A 61 -13.52 -5.88 -3.97
CA HIS A 61 -14.33 -7.08 -4.13
C HIS A 61 -14.31 -7.99 -2.90
N LYS A 62 -13.83 -7.47 -1.76
CA LYS A 62 -13.91 -8.15 -0.47
C LYS A 62 -13.07 -9.42 -0.36
N HIS A 63 -11.94 -9.47 -1.05
CA HIS A 63 -11.03 -10.60 -0.98
C HIS A 63 -9.97 -10.45 0.10
N ILE A 64 -9.89 -9.30 0.75
CA ILE A 64 -8.81 -8.95 1.67
C ILE A 64 -9.37 -8.70 3.07
N THR A 65 -8.62 -9.18 4.08
CA THR A 65 -8.95 -8.92 5.49
C THR A 65 -7.81 -8.12 6.13
N VAL A 66 -8.17 -7.36 7.17
CA VAL A 66 -7.20 -6.71 8.05
C VAL A 66 -7.53 -7.17 9.46
N ASN A 67 -6.56 -7.79 10.12
CA ASN A 67 -6.75 -8.33 11.47
C ASN A 67 -7.97 -9.27 11.56
N GLY A 68 -8.19 -10.05 10.50
CA GLY A 68 -9.25 -11.04 10.46
C GLY A 68 -10.61 -10.55 9.98
N GLU A 69 -10.76 -9.26 9.76
CA GLU A 69 -12.02 -8.69 9.31
C GLU A 69 -11.93 -8.19 7.88
N ILE A 70 -12.99 -8.41 7.08
CA ILE A 70 -13.02 -7.97 5.69
C ILE A 70 -13.02 -6.45 5.64
N VAL A 71 -12.08 -5.89 4.89
CA VAL A 71 -12.01 -4.44 4.63
C VAL A 71 -12.06 -4.27 3.12
N ASN A 72 -13.06 -3.54 2.64
CA ASN A 72 -13.26 -3.34 1.20
C ASN A 72 -12.97 -1.90 0.75
N ILE A 73 -12.23 -1.16 1.57
CA ILE A 73 -11.88 0.23 1.27
C ILE A 73 -10.40 0.29 0.90
N PRO A 74 -10.06 0.54 -0.38
CA PRO A 74 -8.65 0.56 -0.81
C PRO A 74 -7.79 1.59 -0.09
N SER A 75 -8.38 2.69 0.32
CA SER A 75 -7.67 3.77 1.01
C SER A 75 -7.52 3.54 2.52
N PHE A 76 -7.98 2.39 3.03
CA PHE A 76 -7.85 2.07 4.46
C PHE A 76 -6.41 2.23 4.90
N HIS A 77 -6.20 2.94 6.00
CA HIS A 77 -4.87 3.20 6.54
C HIS A 77 -4.41 2.03 7.42
N VAL A 78 -3.40 1.30 6.94
CA VAL A 78 -2.82 0.17 7.67
C VAL A 78 -1.71 0.70 8.57
N GLN A 79 -1.68 0.21 9.81
CA GLN A 79 -0.66 0.59 10.79
C GLN A 79 0.32 -0.54 11.01
N PRO A 80 1.54 -0.23 11.48
CA PRO A 80 2.49 -1.30 11.83
C PRO A 80 1.88 -2.29 12.81
N GLY A 81 2.05 -3.58 12.51
CA GLY A 81 1.47 -4.65 13.31
C GLY A 81 0.14 -5.17 12.80
N ASP A 82 -0.56 -4.42 11.95
CA ASP A 82 -1.81 -4.91 11.34
C ASP A 82 -1.49 -6.05 10.37
N VAL A 83 -2.28 -7.12 10.43
CA VAL A 83 -2.11 -8.28 9.56
C VAL A 83 -3.07 -8.17 8.38
N VAL A 84 -2.49 -8.06 7.18
CA VAL A 84 -3.23 -8.02 5.92
C VAL A 84 -3.19 -9.41 5.32
N ALA A 85 -4.35 -9.98 5.03
CA ALA A 85 -4.44 -11.36 4.56
C ALA A 85 -5.48 -11.52 3.47
N VAL A 86 -5.34 -12.60 2.70
CA VAL A 86 -6.36 -13.00 1.74
C VAL A 86 -7.47 -13.73 2.50
N ARG A 87 -8.71 -13.34 2.24
CA ARG A 87 -9.89 -13.99 2.80
C ARG A 87 -9.86 -15.49 2.45
N GLU A 88 -10.22 -16.33 3.41
CA GLU A 88 -10.11 -17.78 3.26
C GLU A 88 -10.76 -18.29 1.98
N LYS A 89 -11.97 -17.83 1.67
CA LYS A 89 -12.69 -18.24 0.47
C LYS A 89 -12.04 -17.77 -0.83
N SER A 90 -11.14 -16.80 -0.75
CA SER A 90 -10.51 -16.21 -1.93
C SER A 90 -9.12 -16.77 -2.20
N LYS A 91 -8.59 -17.63 -1.34
CA LYS A 91 -7.24 -18.16 -1.47
C LYS A 91 -7.05 -19.03 -2.73
N SER A 92 -8.13 -19.52 -3.30
CA SER A 92 -8.08 -20.34 -4.52
C SER A 92 -8.11 -19.54 -5.81
N LEU A 93 -8.21 -18.21 -5.75
CA LEU A 93 -8.23 -17.39 -6.96
C LEU A 93 -6.90 -17.48 -7.69
N GLU A 94 -6.95 -17.79 -8.99
CA GLU A 94 -5.74 -17.91 -9.81
C GLU A 94 -4.94 -16.62 -9.87
N LEU A 95 -5.61 -15.48 -9.95
CA LEU A 95 -4.94 -14.17 -9.97
C LEU A 95 -3.99 -14.04 -8.78
N ILE A 96 -4.44 -14.44 -7.59
CA ILE A 96 -3.65 -14.34 -6.38
C ILE A 96 -2.51 -15.34 -6.39
N SER A 97 -2.79 -16.62 -6.69
CA SER A 97 -1.75 -17.64 -6.69
C SER A 97 -0.69 -17.37 -7.74
N ASP A 98 -1.10 -16.91 -8.92
CA ASP A 98 -0.16 -16.56 -9.99
C ASP A 98 0.71 -15.37 -9.59
N SER A 99 0.13 -14.36 -8.98
CA SER A 99 0.86 -13.19 -8.53
C SER A 99 1.88 -13.53 -7.44
N VAL A 100 1.48 -14.31 -6.47
CA VAL A 100 2.36 -14.73 -5.37
C VAL A 100 3.50 -15.60 -5.90
N ALA A 101 3.21 -16.49 -6.83
CA ALA A 101 4.23 -17.35 -7.44
C ALA A 101 5.25 -16.54 -8.23
N ALA A 102 4.79 -15.51 -8.96
CA ALA A 102 5.66 -14.68 -9.77
C ALA A 102 6.52 -13.73 -8.92
N ASN A 103 6.06 -13.35 -7.74
CA ASN A 103 6.74 -12.39 -6.86
C ASN A 103 7.68 -13.12 -5.90
N THR A 104 8.67 -13.83 -6.44
CA THR A 104 9.58 -14.64 -5.62
C THR A 104 10.78 -13.88 -5.09
N VAL A 105 11.12 -12.75 -5.68
CA VAL A 105 12.39 -12.05 -5.42
C VAL A 105 12.22 -10.75 -4.67
N GLN A 106 11.14 -10.04 -4.92
CA GLN A 106 10.96 -8.70 -4.39
C GLN A 106 10.59 -8.71 -2.91
N ARG A 107 11.44 -8.09 -2.09
CA ARG A 107 11.20 -7.98 -0.65
C ARG A 107 11.45 -6.55 -0.22
N TYR A 108 10.66 -6.12 0.77
CA TYR A 108 10.77 -4.76 1.30
C TYR A 108 11.10 -4.84 2.79
N PRO A 109 12.05 -4.03 3.27
CA PRO A 109 12.51 -4.14 4.67
C PRO A 109 11.45 -3.80 5.71
N TRP A 110 10.40 -3.06 5.32
CA TRP A 110 9.33 -2.70 6.26
C TRP A 110 8.13 -3.64 6.20
N LEU A 111 8.21 -4.71 5.39
CA LEU A 111 7.10 -5.65 5.23
C LEU A 111 7.55 -7.08 5.50
N GLU A 112 6.61 -7.89 5.97
CA GLU A 112 6.80 -9.30 6.20
C GLU A 112 5.64 -10.05 5.57
N PHE A 113 5.92 -11.12 4.84
CA PHE A 113 4.88 -11.88 4.15
C PHE A 113 5.05 -13.38 4.36
N ASN A 114 3.99 -14.05 4.80
CA ASN A 114 3.93 -15.50 4.91
C ASN A 114 3.18 -16.05 3.70
N LYS A 115 3.93 -16.63 2.77
CA LYS A 115 3.39 -17.13 1.52
C LYS A 115 2.41 -18.29 1.72
N ALA A 116 2.68 -19.15 2.70
CA ALA A 116 1.82 -20.30 2.97
C ALA A 116 0.45 -19.88 3.48
N GLU A 117 0.39 -18.82 4.27
CA GLU A 117 -0.87 -18.33 4.85
C GLU A 117 -1.51 -17.22 4.01
N LEU A 118 -0.79 -16.71 3.00
CA LEU A 118 -1.20 -15.54 2.21
C LEU A 118 -1.55 -14.36 3.12
N ALA A 119 -0.68 -14.11 4.07
CA ALA A 119 -0.83 -13.05 5.07
C ALA A 119 0.48 -12.30 5.25
N GLY A 120 0.39 -11.01 5.45
CA GLY A 120 1.56 -10.18 5.68
C GLY A 120 1.25 -9.03 6.61
N LYS A 121 2.29 -8.31 7.01
CA LYS A 121 2.11 -7.15 7.87
C LYS A 121 3.19 -6.12 7.63
N MET A 122 2.89 -4.89 8.01
CA MET A 122 3.86 -3.82 8.05
C MET A 122 4.58 -3.92 9.40
N ILE A 123 5.90 -4.09 9.35
CA ILE A 123 6.72 -4.20 10.57
C ILE A 123 6.92 -2.81 11.17
N ASN A 124 7.23 -1.84 10.31
CA ASN A 124 7.39 -0.46 10.71
C ASN A 124 7.02 0.45 9.53
N VAL A 125 6.95 1.74 9.77
CA VAL A 125 6.68 2.72 8.71
C VAL A 125 7.96 2.86 7.87
N PRO A 126 7.87 2.78 6.53
CA PRO A 126 9.07 2.89 5.70
C PRO A 126 9.68 4.28 5.75
N THR A 127 11.01 4.35 5.64
CA THR A 127 11.70 5.62 5.45
C THR A 127 11.73 5.94 3.96
N ARG A 128 12.10 7.18 3.62
CA ARG A 128 12.20 7.57 2.20
C ARG A 128 13.17 6.65 1.43
N GLU A 129 14.25 6.25 2.07
CA GLU A 129 15.27 5.39 1.47
C GLU A 129 14.75 3.99 1.16
N ASP A 130 13.80 3.50 1.94
CA ASP A 130 13.22 2.17 1.74
C ASP A 130 12.30 2.12 0.52
N ILE A 131 11.70 3.26 0.16
CA ILE A 131 10.72 3.32 -0.93
C ILE A 131 11.46 3.35 -2.26
N PRO A 132 11.27 2.32 -3.12
CA PRO A 132 12.08 2.18 -4.32
C PRO A 132 11.72 3.13 -5.46
N GLU A 133 10.52 3.69 -5.48
CA GLU A 133 10.11 4.57 -6.58
C GLU A 133 10.89 5.88 -6.56
N ASN A 134 11.34 6.29 -7.74
CA ASN A 134 12.04 7.57 -7.91
C ASN A 134 11.01 8.69 -8.07
N ILE A 135 10.50 9.15 -6.94
CA ILE A 135 9.49 10.21 -6.90
C ILE A 135 10.13 11.48 -6.36
N LYS A 136 9.93 12.58 -7.09
CA LYS A 136 10.44 13.88 -6.66
C LYS A 136 9.43 14.54 -5.73
N GLU A 137 9.36 14.05 -4.52
CA GLU A 137 8.38 14.51 -3.53
C GLU A 137 8.50 15.99 -3.19
N GLN A 138 9.70 16.54 -3.26
CA GLN A 138 9.90 17.97 -2.98
C GLN A 138 9.17 18.85 -4.00
N LEU A 139 9.15 18.44 -5.25
CA LEU A 139 8.42 19.18 -6.28
C LEU A 139 6.92 19.16 -6.02
N ILE A 140 6.42 18.03 -5.49
CA ILE A 140 5.00 17.91 -5.13
C ILE A 140 4.68 18.84 -3.96
N VAL A 141 5.55 18.89 -2.96
CA VAL A 141 5.37 19.77 -1.80
C VAL A 141 5.31 21.23 -2.28
N GLU A 142 6.21 21.62 -3.16
CA GLU A 142 6.24 22.98 -3.69
C GLU A 142 4.96 23.33 -4.45
N LEU A 143 4.46 22.39 -5.26
CA LEU A 143 3.26 22.59 -6.04
C LEU A 143 2.03 22.81 -5.16
N TYR A 144 1.86 21.98 -4.13
CA TYR A 144 0.68 22.04 -3.26
C TYR A 144 0.78 23.09 -2.16
N SER A 145 1.95 23.66 -1.95
CA SER A 145 2.15 24.69 -0.93
C SER A 145 1.79 26.09 -1.40
N LYS A 146 1.55 26.27 -2.69
CA LYS A 146 1.25 27.59 -3.27
C LYS A 146 -0.19 28.07 -3.04
#